data_48e81e5091ae0fb6d287cab3af14027b
#
_entry.id   48e81e5091ae0fb6d287cab3af14027b
#
_cell.length_a   1.000
_cell.length_b   1.000
_cell.length_c   1.000
_cell.angle_alpha   90.00
_cell.angle_beta   90.00
_cell.angle_gamma   90.00
#
_symmetry.space_group_name_H-M   'P 1'
#
loop_
_entity.id
_entity.type
_entity.pdbx_description
1 polymer ?
#
loop_
_entity_poly.entity_id
_entity_poly.type
_entity_poly.pdbx_seq_one_letter_code
_entity_poly.pdbx_strand_id
1 'polypeptide(L)'
;MTVATSLVADIGATNARFQCCAISDDPAVVPVLLGEPLVLSTTSYVAQSSLLTDVAAHFAALADTQFSSALFAVAGPVTLDGRAVEVVNTGLQVDANEAGQLLSTAVTLVNDFHAQAMAVPFAQRMQQLGGGPVLPLVKGVLGPGSGLGMARLSNRTAWPL
;
A
#
# COMPACT_ATOMS: atom_id res chain seq x y z
N MET A 1 -10.73 -1.52 -23.28
CA MET A 1 -10.29 -1.56 -21.89
C MET A 1 -9.35 -0.39 -21.70
N THR A 2 -9.68 0.52 -20.80
CA THR A 2 -8.80 1.64 -20.46
C THR A 2 -7.78 1.14 -19.44
N VAL A 3 -6.51 1.36 -19.70
CA VAL A 3 -5.42 1.02 -18.77
C VAL A 3 -4.94 2.32 -18.15
N ALA A 4 -5.01 2.38 -16.84
CA ALA A 4 -4.57 3.54 -16.08
C ALA A 4 -3.28 3.21 -15.32
N THR A 5 -2.39 4.18 -15.17
CA THR A 5 -1.16 4.01 -14.37
C THR A 5 -1.40 4.46 -12.94
N SER A 6 -1.11 3.59 -12.00
CA SER A 6 -1.23 3.87 -10.56
C SER A 6 0.10 3.72 -9.86
N LEU A 7 0.32 4.56 -8.84
CA LEU A 7 1.44 4.42 -7.91
C LEU A 7 0.94 3.69 -6.65
N VAL A 8 1.59 2.59 -6.31
CA VAL A 8 1.32 1.88 -5.06
C VAL A 8 2.51 1.93 -4.14
N ALA A 9 2.28 2.01 -2.84
CA ALA A 9 3.33 2.04 -1.84
C ALA A 9 3.03 1.13 -0.66
N ASP A 10 4.10 0.55 -0.08
CA ASP A 10 4.15 -0.10 1.23
C ASP A 10 5.15 0.69 2.08
N ILE A 11 4.64 1.49 3.03
CA ILE A 11 5.41 2.39 3.86
C ILE A 11 5.48 1.84 5.28
N GLY A 12 6.53 1.09 5.56
CA GLY A 12 6.82 0.54 6.87
C GLY A 12 7.76 1.41 7.70
N ALA A 13 8.01 1.00 8.95
CA ALA A 13 8.91 1.71 9.86
C ALA A 13 10.37 1.76 9.36
N THR A 14 10.82 0.73 8.66
CA THR A 14 12.22 0.61 8.22
C THR A 14 12.39 0.98 6.75
N ASN A 15 11.49 0.50 5.89
CA ASN A 15 11.55 0.69 4.45
C ASN A 15 10.21 1.17 3.91
N ALA A 16 10.29 2.07 2.94
CA ALA A 16 9.17 2.45 2.06
C ALA A 16 9.44 1.89 0.66
N ARG A 17 8.48 1.14 0.12
CA ARG A 17 8.54 0.54 -1.21
C ARG A 17 7.49 1.16 -2.10
N PHE A 18 7.89 1.59 -3.27
CA PHE A 18 7.01 2.19 -4.27
C PHE A 18 7.09 1.41 -5.57
N GLN A 19 5.95 1.24 -6.22
CA GLN A 19 5.86 0.56 -7.51
C GLN A 19 4.80 1.21 -8.39
N CYS A 20 5.13 1.43 -9.65
CA CYS A 20 4.12 1.75 -10.66
C CYS A 20 3.45 0.49 -11.16
N CYS A 21 2.15 0.56 -11.41
CA CYS A 21 1.41 -0.53 -12.03
C CYS A 21 0.37 -0.01 -13.02
N ALA A 22 0.15 -0.80 -14.07
CA ALA A 22 -0.98 -0.63 -14.96
C ALA A 22 -2.20 -1.35 -14.37
N ILE A 23 -3.29 -0.65 -14.18
CA ILE A 23 -4.55 -1.17 -13.65
C ILE A 23 -5.61 -1.16 -14.74
N SER A 24 -6.47 -2.17 -14.73
CA SER A 24 -7.64 -2.29 -15.61
C SER A 24 -8.91 -1.87 -14.86
N ASP A 25 -9.89 -1.37 -15.59
CA ASP A 25 -11.25 -1.14 -15.06
C ASP A 25 -11.95 -2.45 -14.65
N ASP A 26 -11.45 -3.60 -15.13
CA ASP A 26 -11.95 -4.92 -14.72
C ASP A 26 -11.21 -5.38 -13.45
N PRO A 27 -11.90 -5.51 -12.30
CA PRO A 27 -11.30 -5.92 -11.04
C PRO A 27 -10.81 -7.38 -11.02
N ALA A 28 -11.13 -8.18 -12.02
CA ALA A 28 -10.62 -9.55 -12.16
C ALA A 28 -9.22 -9.59 -12.79
N VAL A 29 -8.79 -8.49 -13.42
CA VAL A 29 -7.48 -8.38 -14.05
C VAL A 29 -6.43 -7.98 -13.02
N VAL A 30 -5.40 -8.81 -12.87
CA VAL A 30 -4.28 -8.52 -11.98
C VAL A 30 -3.47 -7.34 -12.54
N PRO A 31 -3.14 -6.33 -11.71
CA PRO A 31 -2.28 -5.24 -12.14
C PRO A 31 -0.94 -5.70 -12.68
N VAL A 32 -0.45 -5.03 -13.71
CA VAL A 32 0.87 -5.30 -14.30
C VAL A 32 1.88 -4.31 -13.75
N LEU A 33 2.98 -4.81 -13.17
CA LEU A 33 4.06 -3.96 -12.65
C LEU A 33 4.80 -3.27 -13.80
N LEU A 34 5.09 -1.98 -13.63
CA LEU A 34 5.77 -1.13 -14.61
C LEU A 34 7.09 -0.64 -14.02
N GLY A 35 8.20 -0.94 -14.70
CA GLY A 35 9.54 -0.55 -14.25
C GLY A 35 9.99 -1.28 -12.99
N GLU A 36 11.13 -0.84 -12.45
CA GLU A 36 11.71 -1.38 -11.23
C GLU A 36 11.10 -0.73 -9.99
N PRO A 37 10.93 -1.48 -8.87
CA PRO A 37 10.46 -0.92 -7.63
C PRO A 37 11.51 0.02 -7.02
N LEU A 38 11.06 1.12 -6.41
CA LEU A 38 11.89 1.98 -5.59
C LEU A 38 11.80 1.54 -4.13
N VAL A 39 12.95 1.31 -3.50
CA VAL A 39 13.02 0.99 -2.06
C VAL A 39 13.87 2.05 -1.36
N LEU A 40 13.28 2.74 -0.40
CA LEU A 40 13.89 3.80 0.38
C LEU A 40 13.89 3.44 1.87
N SER A 41 14.90 3.90 2.62
CA SER A 41 14.88 3.78 4.08
C SER A 41 13.94 4.83 4.66
N THR A 42 12.85 4.41 5.29
CA THR A 42 11.85 5.33 5.87
C THR A 42 12.50 6.25 6.92
N THR A 43 13.44 5.73 7.69
CA THR A 43 14.15 6.49 8.76
C THR A 43 15.04 7.61 8.22
N SER A 44 15.31 7.65 6.92
CA SER A 44 16.09 8.73 6.29
C SER A 44 15.25 9.98 6.02
N TYR A 45 13.94 9.93 6.24
CA TYR A 45 13.02 11.02 5.94
C TYR A 45 12.32 11.52 7.21
N VAL A 46 12.35 12.84 7.40
CA VAL A 46 11.61 13.55 8.47
C VAL A 46 10.27 14.06 7.97
N ALA A 47 10.18 14.37 6.66
CA ALA A 47 8.98 14.90 6.03
C ALA A 47 8.60 14.07 4.80
N GLN A 48 7.30 13.87 4.59
CA GLN A 48 6.81 13.16 3.42
C GLN A 48 7.14 13.87 2.10
N SER A 49 7.25 15.20 2.10
CA SER A 49 7.60 15.97 0.90
C SER A 49 8.96 15.56 0.33
N SER A 50 9.96 15.35 1.19
CA SER A 50 11.28 14.86 0.76
C SER A 50 11.22 13.44 0.21
N LEU A 51 10.49 12.55 0.89
CA LEU A 51 10.26 11.18 0.44
C LEU A 51 9.59 11.15 -0.94
N LEU A 52 8.52 11.91 -1.12
CA LEU A 52 7.76 11.94 -2.37
C LEU A 52 8.49 12.67 -3.50
N THR A 53 9.40 13.60 -3.20
CA THR A 53 10.29 14.19 -4.20
C THR A 53 11.20 13.14 -4.81
N ASP A 54 11.81 12.27 -3.99
CA ASP A 54 12.67 11.19 -4.48
C ASP A 54 11.85 10.15 -5.28
N VAL A 55 10.63 9.84 -4.82
CA VAL A 55 9.69 8.97 -5.55
C VAL A 55 9.34 9.56 -6.92
N ALA A 56 8.96 10.83 -6.98
CA ALA A 56 8.62 11.50 -8.23
C ALA A 56 9.83 11.54 -9.20
N ALA A 57 11.02 11.81 -8.69
CA ALA A 57 12.26 11.81 -9.49
C ALA A 57 12.57 10.42 -10.07
N HIS A 58 12.40 9.34 -9.27
CA HIS A 58 12.63 7.97 -9.72
C HIS A 58 11.67 7.56 -10.85
N PHE A 59 10.40 7.88 -10.71
CA PHE A 59 9.40 7.51 -11.71
C PHE A 59 9.21 8.55 -12.82
N ALA A 60 9.97 9.66 -12.82
CA ALA A 60 9.90 10.69 -13.86
C ALA A 60 10.11 10.16 -15.28
N ALA A 61 10.99 9.16 -15.46
CA ALA A 61 11.24 8.53 -16.75
C ALA A 61 10.07 7.64 -17.25
N LEU A 62 9.19 7.19 -16.34
CA LEU A 62 7.94 6.50 -16.68
C LEU A 62 6.79 7.51 -16.87
N ALA A 63 7.05 8.79 -16.62
CA ALA A 63 6.10 9.88 -16.45
C ALA A 63 5.70 10.62 -17.73
N ASP A 64 5.78 10.03 -18.90
CA ASP A 64 4.81 10.40 -19.95
C ASP A 64 3.37 10.05 -19.51
N THR A 65 3.24 9.40 -18.36
CA THR A 65 1.98 8.99 -17.76
C THR A 65 1.81 9.66 -16.40
N GLN A 66 1.01 10.71 -16.36
CA GLN A 66 0.45 11.21 -15.10
C GLN A 66 -0.23 10.04 -14.37
N PHE A 67 0.07 9.85 -13.08
CA PHE A 67 -0.63 8.84 -12.29
C PHE A 67 -2.13 9.14 -12.25
N SER A 68 -2.94 8.17 -12.55
CA SER A 68 -4.40 8.28 -12.45
C SER A 68 -4.89 8.13 -11.01
N SER A 69 -4.10 7.46 -10.16
CA SER A 69 -4.37 7.29 -8.74
C SER A 69 -3.10 6.86 -8.00
N ALA A 70 -3.11 7.00 -6.67
CA ALA A 70 -2.09 6.41 -5.81
C ALA A 70 -2.75 5.74 -4.59
N LEU A 71 -2.19 4.59 -4.16
CA LEU A 71 -2.60 3.86 -2.97
C LEU A 71 -1.38 3.59 -2.10
N PHE A 72 -1.40 4.14 -0.87
CA PHE A 72 -0.32 3.92 0.09
C PHE A 72 -0.81 3.06 1.24
N ALA A 73 -0.25 1.88 1.37
CA ALA A 73 -0.37 1.03 2.54
C ALA A 73 0.69 1.45 3.56
N VAL A 74 0.27 1.91 4.73
CA VAL A 74 1.15 2.55 5.70
C VAL A 74 1.07 1.83 7.04
N ALA A 75 2.23 1.55 7.64
CA ALA A 75 2.32 0.93 8.96
C ALA A 75 1.93 1.94 10.06
N GLY A 76 0.65 1.96 10.42
CA GLY A 76 0.10 2.84 11.44
C GLY A 76 -1.42 2.93 11.38
N PRO A 77 -2.04 3.49 12.41
CA PRO A 77 -3.48 3.73 12.40
C PRO A 77 -3.80 4.92 11.49
N VAL A 78 -4.57 4.67 10.45
CA VAL A 78 -5.11 5.73 9.60
C VAL A 78 -6.20 6.48 10.36
N THR A 79 -6.22 7.81 10.27
CA THR A 79 -7.25 8.65 10.88
C THR A 79 -8.66 8.27 10.41
N LEU A 80 -9.69 8.56 11.21
CA LEU A 80 -11.08 8.18 10.91
C LEU A 80 -11.61 8.76 9.59
N ASP A 81 -11.06 9.90 9.18
CA ASP A 81 -11.39 10.54 7.90
C ASP A 81 -10.55 9.99 6.71
N GLY A 82 -9.66 9.03 6.98
CA GLY A 82 -8.83 8.39 5.96
C GLY A 82 -7.69 9.27 5.42
N ARG A 83 -7.40 10.42 6.06
CA ARG A 83 -6.53 11.45 5.47
C ARG A 83 -5.09 11.42 5.93
N ALA A 84 -4.82 10.93 7.12
CA ALA A 84 -3.48 10.98 7.66
C ALA A 84 -3.12 9.71 8.43
N VAL A 85 -1.83 9.45 8.53
CA VAL A 85 -1.25 8.37 9.32
C VAL A 85 0.14 8.76 9.79
N GLU A 86 0.46 8.46 11.03
CA GLU A 86 1.83 8.50 11.54
C GLU A 86 2.46 7.12 11.37
N VAL A 87 3.57 7.05 10.63
CA VAL A 87 4.30 5.80 10.46
C VAL A 87 4.90 5.37 11.79
N VAL A 88 4.53 4.18 12.26
CA VAL A 88 4.95 3.67 13.57
C VAL A 88 6.47 3.72 13.75
N ASN A 89 6.91 4.17 14.92
CA ASN A 89 8.33 4.23 15.34
C ASN A 89 9.23 5.14 14.48
N THR A 90 8.69 6.04 13.67
CA THR A 90 9.51 6.95 12.83
C THR A 90 9.21 8.42 13.06
N GLY A 91 7.98 8.76 13.45
CA GLY A 91 7.48 10.13 13.51
C GLY A 91 7.15 10.73 12.13
N LEU A 92 7.36 10.00 11.04
CA LEU A 92 6.98 10.43 9.70
C LEU A 92 5.45 10.50 9.60
N GLN A 93 4.94 11.69 9.31
CA GLN A 93 3.53 11.89 9.01
C GLN A 93 3.30 11.76 7.51
N VAL A 94 2.25 11.02 7.12
CA VAL A 94 1.79 10.91 5.74
C VAL A 94 0.36 11.45 5.65
N ASP A 95 0.17 12.51 4.88
CA ASP A 95 -1.11 13.16 4.60
C ASP A 95 -1.49 12.96 3.14
N ALA A 96 -2.71 12.44 2.89
CA ALA A 96 -3.21 12.13 1.56
C ALA A 96 -3.36 13.35 0.66
N ASN A 97 -3.76 14.51 1.22
CA ASN A 97 -3.96 15.72 0.44
C ASN A 97 -2.63 16.33 0.02
N GLU A 98 -1.66 16.42 0.95
CA GLU A 98 -0.32 16.90 0.66
C GLU A 98 0.37 15.98 -0.36
N ALA A 99 0.28 14.65 -0.15
CA ALA A 99 0.80 13.68 -1.11
C ALA A 99 0.13 13.83 -2.49
N GLY A 100 -1.17 14.04 -2.51
CA GLY A 100 -1.92 14.26 -3.75
C GLY A 100 -1.51 15.52 -4.50
N GLN A 101 -1.21 16.60 -3.79
CA GLN A 101 -0.68 17.83 -4.40
C GLN A 101 0.70 17.60 -5.01
N LEU A 102 1.60 16.92 -4.29
CA LEU A 102 2.96 16.65 -4.75
C LEU A 102 3.00 15.71 -5.96
N LEU A 103 2.10 14.73 -6.00
CA LEU A 103 2.04 13.73 -7.08
C LEU A 103 1.04 14.09 -8.19
N SER A 104 0.33 15.22 -8.05
CA SER A 104 -0.74 15.66 -8.97
C SER A 104 -1.80 14.58 -9.24
N THR A 105 -2.13 13.77 -8.22
CA THR A 105 -3.13 12.69 -8.30
C THR A 105 -3.83 12.47 -6.97
N ALA A 106 -4.99 11.81 -6.99
CA ALA A 106 -5.66 11.40 -5.76
C ALA A 106 -4.87 10.30 -5.05
N VAL A 107 -4.61 10.48 -3.74
CA VAL A 107 -3.94 9.50 -2.88
C VAL A 107 -4.93 8.92 -1.88
N THR A 108 -4.98 7.60 -1.80
CA THR A 108 -5.72 6.87 -0.78
C THR A 108 -4.75 6.25 0.22
N LEU A 109 -5.00 6.44 1.51
CA LEU A 109 -4.23 5.80 2.58
C LEU A 109 -5.00 4.61 3.15
N VAL A 110 -4.30 3.51 3.36
CA VAL A 110 -4.83 2.34 4.07
C VAL A 110 -3.79 1.84 5.07
N ASN A 111 -4.25 1.17 6.12
CA ASN A 111 -3.31 0.46 6.98
C ASN A 111 -2.67 -0.71 6.22
N ASP A 112 -1.39 -1.00 6.48
CA ASP A 112 -0.61 -2.04 5.80
C ASP A 112 -1.23 -3.44 5.93
N PHE A 113 -1.73 -3.81 7.14
CA PHE A 113 -2.42 -5.10 7.34
C PHE A 113 -3.81 -5.14 6.70
N HIS A 114 -4.47 -3.99 6.57
CA HIS A 114 -5.69 -3.91 5.76
C HIS A 114 -5.37 -4.30 4.30
N ALA A 115 -4.35 -3.69 3.72
CA ALA A 115 -3.93 -3.99 2.34
C ALA A 115 -3.53 -5.47 2.18
N GLN A 116 -2.73 -6.02 3.12
CA GLN A 116 -2.35 -7.43 3.10
C GLN A 116 -3.56 -8.36 3.19
N ALA A 117 -4.52 -8.07 4.06
CA ALA A 117 -5.73 -8.87 4.18
C ALA A 117 -6.56 -8.85 2.90
N MET A 118 -6.68 -7.70 2.25
CA MET A 118 -7.37 -7.57 0.96
C MET A 118 -6.66 -8.34 -0.16
N ALA A 119 -5.34 -8.54 -0.08
CA ALA A 119 -4.57 -9.30 -1.05
C ALA A 119 -4.72 -10.84 -0.90
N VAL A 120 -5.14 -11.35 0.27
CA VAL A 120 -5.26 -12.79 0.55
C VAL A 120 -6.07 -13.56 -0.50
N PRO A 121 -7.23 -13.08 -1.00
CA PRO A 121 -8.00 -13.79 -2.02
C PRO A 121 -7.27 -13.98 -3.36
N PHE A 122 -6.23 -13.19 -3.62
CA PHE A 122 -5.43 -13.19 -4.86
C PHE A 122 -4.09 -13.88 -4.69
N ALA A 123 -3.76 -14.38 -3.49
CA ALA A 123 -2.49 -15.03 -3.22
C ALA A 123 -2.37 -16.35 -4.00
N GLN A 124 -1.38 -16.45 -4.88
CA GLN A 124 -1.15 -17.62 -5.74
C GLN A 124 -0.32 -18.71 -5.07
N ARG A 125 0.45 -18.36 -4.04
CA ARG A 125 1.36 -19.28 -3.33
C ARG A 125 1.08 -19.22 -1.84
N MET A 126 0.24 -20.13 -1.37
CA MET A 126 0.00 -20.34 0.06
C MET A 126 0.35 -21.76 0.41
N GLN A 127 1.06 -21.95 1.53
CA GLN A 127 1.35 -23.26 2.09
C GLN A 127 0.44 -23.49 3.30
N GLN A 128 -0.32 -24.58 3.29
CA GLN A 128 -1.07 -24.98 4.47
C GLN A 128 -0.12 -25.71 5.43
N LEU A 129 0.06 -25.15 6.64
CA LEU A 129 0.94 -25.71 7.67
C LEU A 129 0.21 -26.65 8.62
N GLY A 130 -1.13 -26.64 8.63
CA GLY A 130 -1.96 -27.48 9.50
C GLY A 130 -3.42 -27.10 9.45
N GLY A 131 -4.24 -27.76 10.26
CA GLY A 131 -5.68 -27.50 10.38
C GLY A 131 -6.55 -28.36 9.45
N GLY A 132 -7.86 -28.26 9.64
CA GLY A 132 -8.88 -28.90 8.82
C GLY A 132 -9.25 -28.09 7.58
N PRO A 133 -10.38 -28.42 6.93
CA PRO A 133 -10.84 -27.66 5.77
C PRO A 133 -11.08 -26.19 6.13
N VAL A 134 -10.61 -25.29 5.24
CA VAL A 134 -10.73 -23.85 5.43
C VAL A 134 -12.21 -23.45 5.41
N LEU A 135 -12.72 -22.93 6.52
CA LEU A 135 -14.06 -22.36 6.57
C LEU A 135 -14.06 -20.95 5.93
N PRO A 136 -15.03 -20.64 5.05
CA PRO A 136 -14.94 -19.42 4.20
C PRO A 136 -15.33 -18.12 4.89
N LEU A 137 -15.71 -18.11 6.18
CA LEU A 137 -16.44 -17.01 6.79
C LEU A 137 -15.55 -15.85 7.26
N VAL A 138 -14.49 -16.11 8.01
CA VAL A 138 -13.59 -15.08 8.54
C VAL A 138 -12.16 -15.60 8.52
N LYS A 139 -11.23 -14.78 8.07
CA LYS A 139 -9.79 -15.07 8.08
C LYS A 139 -9.07 -14.04 8.93
N GLY A 140 -8.15 -14.48 9.78
CA GLY A 140 -7.17 -13.62 10.44
C GLY A 140 -5.91 -13.55 9.59
N VAL A 141 -5.38 -12.36 9.42
CA VAL A 141 -4.08 -12.13 8.82
C VAL A 141 -3.15 -11.62 9.92
N LEU A 142 -2.04 -12.30 10.14
CA LEU A 142 -1.06 -12.01 11.16
C LEU A 142 0.31 -11.89 10.49
N GLY A 143 1.08 -10.89 10.85
CA GLY A 143 2.45 -10.72 10.36
C GLY A 143 3.37 -10.21 11.45
N PRO A 144 4.39 -10.98 11.82
CA PRO A 144 5.46 -10.51 12.67
C PRO A 144 6.39 -9.60 11.85
N GLY A 145 6.62 -8.39 12.34
CA GLY A 145 7.53 -7.40 11.77
C GLY A 145 8.24 -6.65 12.89
N SER A 146 8.41 -5.33 12.79
CA SER A 146 8.85 -4.48 13.90
C SER A 146 7.87 -4.49 15.08
N GLY A 147 6.64 -4.95 14.85
CA GLY A 147 5.57 -5.27 15.78
C GLY A 147 4.75 -6.43 15.25
N LEU A 148 3.68 -6.80 15.96
CA LEU A 148 2.69 -7.76 15.46
C LEU A 148 1.55 -7.00 14.77
N GLY A 149 1.49 -7.10 13.45
CA GLY A 149 0.37 -6.58 12.69
C GLY A 149 -0.74 -7.63 12.56
N MET A 150 -1.97 -7.17 12.58
CA MET A 150 -3.15 -8.01 12.52
C MET A 150 -4.26 -7.36 11.70
N ALA A 151 -4.97 -8.17 10.92
CA ALA A 151 -6.22 -7.76 10.29
C ALA A 151 -7.21 -8.92 10.20
N ARG A 152 -8.48 -8.58 10.13
CA ARG A 152 -9.57 -9.54 9.88
C ARG A 152 -10.12 -9.34 8.48
N LEU A 153 -10.25 -10.42 7.73
CA LEU A 153 -10.93 -10.45 6.43
C LEU A 153 -12.24 -11.22 6.54
N SER A 154 -13.36 -10.61 6.15
CA SER A 154 -14.67 -11.25 6.05
C SER A 154 -15.39 -10.76 4.80
N ASN A 155 -15.94 -11.67 4.01
CA ASN A 155 -16.69 -11.34 2.79
C ASN A 155 -15.98 -10.34 1.84
N ARG A 156 -14.65 -10.50 1.66
CA ARG A 156 -13.79 -9.61 0.88
C ARG A 156 -13.62 -8.19 1.45
N THR A 157 -14.06 -7.93 2.66
CA THR A 157 -13.80 -6.67 3.37
C THR A 157 -12.80 -6.93 4.49
N ALA A 158 -11.73 -6.13 4.57
CA ALA A 158 -10.72 -6.23 5.60
C ALA A 158 -10.90 -5.12 6.65
N TRP A 159 -10.55 -5.43 7.89
CA TRP A 159 -10.46 -4.47 8.99
C TRP A 159 -9.12 -4.70 9.71
N PRO A 160 -8.32 -3.66 9.94
CA PRO A 160 -7.18 -3.72 10.84
C PRO A 160 -7.68 -3.95 12.28
N LEU A 161 -6.87 -4.62 13.10
CA LEU A 161 -7.16 -4.92 14.49
C LEU A 161 -6.11 -4.24 15.40
#